data_f7bd6b03cb76a5b88d8a834ebf062e37
#
_entry.id   f7bd6b03cb76a5b88d8a834ebf062e37
#
_cell.length_a   1.000
_cell.length_b   1.000
_cell.length_c   1.000
_cell.angle_alpha   90.00
_cell.angle_beta   90.00
_cell.angle_gamma   90.00
#
_symmetry.space_group_name_H-M   'P 1'
#
loop_
_entity.id
_entity.type
_entity.pdbx_description
1 polymer ?
#
loop_
_entity_poly.entity_id
_entity_poly.type
_entity_poly.pdbx_seq_one_letter_code
_entity_poly.pdbx_strand_id
1 'polypeptide(L)'
;LQPREGGGGGGKSSDEIVIDVIDDAEERMPALLDEDDKGPTTFVIQDNGLLTSLDTVLMQEMVKFNRLMTNMSSSLSLLRRAIGGLAIMSSDLDDMYVGLMNNQLPPIWEKVSFATMKTLGSWMKDALSRIEFMRTWLVNGLPVSFPLPVFFFPQGFMTGTLQTFARKYMVAIDTLSFKFG
;
A
#
# COMPACT_ATOMS: atom_id res chain seq x y z
N LEU A 1 -38.22 10.93 44.94
CA LEU A 1 -37.90 10.01 43.86
C LEU A 1 -36.65 10.52 43.16
N GLN A 2 -35.47 9.97 43.52
CA GLN A 2 -34.22 10.26 42.86
C GLN A 2 -34.11 9.36 41.60
N PRO A 3 -33.59 9.86 40.45
CA PRO A 3 -33.28 9.01 39.33
C PRO A 3 -32.07 8.14 39.70
N ARG A 4 -32.20 6.85 39.55
CA ARG A 4 -31.07 5.92 39.61
C ARG A 4 -30.14 6.21 38.43
N GLU A 5 -28.90 6.60 38.72
CA GLU A 5 -27.79 6.52 37.80
C GLU A 5 -27.62 5.05 37.43
N GLY A 6 -27.87 4.75 36.16
CA GLY A 6 -27.61 3.44 35.57
C GLY A 6 -26.11 3.27 35.42
N GLY A 7 -25.61 2.12 35.92
CA GLY A 7 -24.21 1.76 35.99
C GLY A 7 -23.47 1.83 34.66
N GLY A 8 -22.31 2.46 34.70
CA GLY A 8 -21.36 2.51 33.61
C GLY A 8 -20.77 1.13 33.31
N GLY A 9 -21.15 0.55 32.21
CA GLY A 9 -20.32 -0.45 31.54
C GLY A 9 -19.13 0.29 30.96
N GLY A 10 -17.91 -0.01 31.41
CA GLY A 10 -16.67 0.62 30.95
C GLY A 10 -16.30 0.21 29.50
N GLY A 11 -17.08 0.67 28.53
CA GLY A 11 -16.73 0.60 27.11
C GLY A 11 -15.85 1.79 26.74
N LYS A 12 -14.85 1.58 25.85
CA LYS A 12 -14.03 2.67 25.29
C LYS A 12 -14.95 3.68 24.58
N SER A 13 -14.59 4.97 24.64
CA SER A 13 -15.24 6.00 23.84
C SER A 13 -14.93 5.78 22.34
N SER A 14 -15.73 6.37 21.46
CA SER A 14 -15.46 6.31 20.01
C SER A 14 -14.08 6.84 19.66
N ASP A 15 -13.65 7.92 20.31
CA ASP A 15 -12.31 8.50 20.12
C ASP A 15 -11.22 7.54 20.56
N GLU A 16 -11.36 6.87 21.70
CA GLU A 16 -10.40 5.87 22.17
C GLU A 16 -10.29 4.69 21.20
N ILE A 17 -11.41 4.23 20.64
CA ILE A 17 -11.41 3.16 19.63
C ILE A 17 -10.65 3.58 18.37
N VAL A 18 -10.92 4.80 17.87
CA VAL A 18 -10.24 5.31 16.67
C VAL A 18 -8.76 5.53 16.94
N ILE A 19 -8.38 6.03 18.11
CA ILE A 19 -6.97 6.19 18.50
C ILE A 19 -6.25 4.83 18.55
N ASP A 20 -6.87 3.79 19.10
CA ASP A 20 -6.29 2.43 19.10
C ASP A 20 -6.04 1.92 17.67
N VAL A 21 -6.97 2.19 16.74
CA VAL A 21 -6.80 1.82 15.32
C VAL A 21 -5.67 2.62 14.67
N ILE A 22 -5.54 3.90 15.01
CA ILE A 22 -4.43 4.75 14.54
C ILE A 22 -3.09 4.20 15.07
N ASP A 23 -3.01 3.87 16.37
CA ASP A 23 -1.81 3.33 17.00
C ASP A 23 -1.38 2.02 16.34
N ASP A 24 -2.31 1.07 16.16
CA ASP A 24 -2.05 -0.20 15.48
C ASP A 24 -1.61 -0.02 14.02
N ALA A 25 -2.20 0.94 13.29
CA ALA A 25 -1.82 1.23 11.92
C ALA A 25 -0.43 1.87 11.84
N GLU A 26 -0.10 2.81 12.72
CA GLU A 26 1.21 3.47 12.77
C GLU A 26 2.32 2.49 13.18
N GLU A 27 2.07 1.62 14.16
CA GLU A 27 3.03 0.61 14.62
C GLU A 27 3.40 -0.39 13.50
N ARG A 28 2.42 -0.75 12.67
CA ARG A 28 2.62 -1.69 11.57
C ARG A 28 3.13 -1.05 10.29
N MET A 29 3.14 0.27 10.20
CA MET A 29 3.57 0.97 8.99
C MET A 29 5.05 0.74 8.72
N PRO A 30 5.42 0.12 7.58
CA PRO A 30 6.83 -0.09 7.24
C PRO A 30 7.48 1.24 6.80
N ALA A 31 8.80 1.27 6.81
CA ALA A 31 9.55 2.34 6.17
C ALA A 31 9.24 2.42 4.67
N LEU A 32 9.40 3.58 4.08
CA LEU A 32 9.26 3.75 2.62
C LEU A 32 10.24 2.83 1.87
N LEU A 33 9.89 2.49 0.65
CA LEU A 33 10.77 1.76 -0.26
C LEU A 33 11.77 2.76 -0.85
N ASP A 34 13.05 2.62 -0.53
CA ASP A 34 14.11 3.52 -0.96
C ASP A 34 15.00 2.80 -1.99
N GLU A 35 15.36 3.49 -3.07
CA GLU A 35 16.29 2.97 -4.08
C GLU A 35 17.68 2.70 -3.49
N ASP A 36 18.07 3.40 -2.43
CA ASP A 36 19.35 3.20 -1.75
C ASP A 36 19.43 1.83 -1.05
N ASP A 37 18.28 1.21 -0.75
CA ASP A 37 18.19 -0.15 -0.17
C ASP A 37 18.37 -1.27 -1.20
N LYS A 38 18.57 -0.94 -2.48
CA LYS A 38 18.64 -1.92 -3.56
C LYS A 38 19.79 -2.93 -3.40
N GLY A 39 19.50 -4.17 -3.70
CA GLY A 39 20.52 -5.21 -3.80
C GLY A 39 21.39 -5.08 -5.06
N PRO A 40 22.47 -5.84 -5.14
CA PRO A 40 23.49 -5.69 -6.20
C PRO A 40 22.98 -6.04 -7.60
N THR A 41 21.84 -6.73 -7.71
CA THR A 41 21.25 -7.16 -8.98
C THR A 41 20.01 -6.36 -9.38
N THR A 42 19.59 -5.40 -8.55
CA THR A 42 18.41 -4.56 -8.78
C THR A 42 18.83 -3.18 -9.31
N PHE A 43 18.11 -2.67 -10.29
CA PHE A 43 18.37 -1.38 -10.96
C PHE A 43 19.78 -1.31 -11.59
N VAL A 44 20.24 -2.42 -12.13
CA VAL A 44 21.50 -2.46 -12.87
C VAL A 44 21.29 -1.90 -14.27
N ILE A 45 22.04 -0.86 -14.61
CA ILE A 45 22.04 -0.27 -15.95
C ILE A 45 22.70 -1.25 -16.91
N GLN A 46 22.01 -1.59 -18.00
CA GLN A 46 22.50 -2.50 -19.04
C GLN A 46 23.46 -1.77 -20.01
N ASP A 47 24.13 -2.52 -20.88
CA ASP A 47 25.08 -1.99 -21.89
C ASP A 47 24.44 -0.92 -22.81
N ASN A 48 23.12 -0.95 -22.98
CA ASN A 48 22.37 0.05 -23.76
C ASN A 48 22.04 1.32 -22.98
N GLY A 49 22.52 1.47 -21.74
CA GLY A 49 22.27 2.61 -20.85
C GLY A 49 20.89 2.64 -20.20
N LEU A 50 20.08 1.57 -20.31
CA LEU A 50 18.72 1.50 -19.77
C LEU A 50 18.59 0.45 -18.65
N LEU A 51 17.60 0.63 -17.80
CA LEU A 51 17.13 -0.41 -16.87
C LEU A 51 16.40 -1.53 -17.62
N THR A 52 16.29 -2.69 -16.98
CA THR A 52 15.41 -3.74 -17.49
C THR A 52 13.94 -3.28 -17.42
N SER A 53 13.07 -3.90 -18.24
CA SER A 53 11.64 -3.57 -18.16
C SER A 53 11.03 -3.95 -16.81
N LEU A 54 11.53 -4.99 -16.15
CA LEU A 54 11.07 -5.40 -14.82
C LEU A 54 11.59 -4.48 -13.72
N ASP A 55 12.81 -3.97 -13.81
CA ASP A 55 13.30 -2.92 -12.89
C ASP A 55 12.46 -1.64 -13.01
N THR A 56 12.07 -1.27 -14.24
CA THR A 56 11.16 -0.14 -14.47
C THR A 56 9.78 -0.38 -13.83
N VAL A 57 9.25 -1.62 -13.91
CA VAL A 57 8.01 -1.98 -13.22
C VAL A 57 8.16 -1.85 -11.70
N LEU A 58 9.24 -2.40 -11.13
CA LEU A 58 9.49 -2.29 -9.68
C LEU A 58 9.54 -0.82 -9.24
N MET A 59 10.29 0.03 -9.95
CA MET A 59 10.37 1.46 -9.66
C MET A 59 8.99 2.13 -9.67
N GLN A 60 8.16 1.85 -10.68
CA GLN A 60 6.80 2.40 -10.77
C GLN A 60 5.89 1.92 -9.63
N GLU A 61 6.00 0.65 -9.23
CA GLU A 61 5.25 0.11 -8.11
C GLU A 61 5.71 0.73 -6.78
N MET A 62 7.02 0.90 -6.56
CA MET A 62 7.58 1.59 -5.39
C MET A 62 7.02 3.00 -5.23
N VAL A 63 6.96 3.78 -6.31
CA VAL A 63 6.38 5.13 -6.29
C VAL A 63 4.92 5.12 -5.82
N LYS A 64 4.12 4.14 -6.28
CA LYS A 64 2.70 4.03 -5.90
C LYS A 64 2.53 3.60 -4.44
N PHE A 65 3.30 2.59 -3.98
CA PHE A 65 3.27 2.16 -2.58
C PHE A 65 3.76 3.25 -1.65
N ASN A 66 4.83 3.97 -1.99
CA ASN A 66 5.33 5.10 -1.20
C ASN A 66 4.30 6.23 -1.10
N ARG A 67 3.60 6.53 -2.21
CA ARG A 67 2.50 7.51 -2.19
C ARG A 67 1.38 7.07 -1.25
N LEU A 68 1.00 5.81 -1.27
CA LEU A 68 -0.01 5.25 -0.36
C LEU A 68 0.45 5.37 1.10
N MET A 69 1.64 4.89 1.43
CA MET A 69 2.19 4.95 2.80
C MET A 69 2.32 6.39 3.32
N THR A 70 2.78 7.32 2.49
CA THR A 70 2.87 8.74 2.85
C THR A 70 1.51 9.35 3.11
N ASN A 71 0.50 9.03 2.27
CA ASN A 71 -0.87 9.49 2.47
C ASN A 71 -1.47 8.92 3.76
N MET A 72 -1.25 7.64 4.04
CA MET A 72 -1.69 7.00 5.28
C MET A 72 -1.06 7.67 6.51
N SER A 73 0.26 7.76 6.56
CA SER A 73 0.99 8.34 7.69
C SER A 73 0.58 9.79 7.96
N SER A 74 0.50 10.63 6.92
CA SER A 74 0.12 12.03 7.07
C SER A 74 -1.34 12.20 7.54
N SER A 75 -2.26 11.42 7.00
CA SER A 75 -3.68 11.49 7.37
C SER A 75 -3.95 10.93 8.77
N LEU A 76 -3.27 9.85 9.19
CA LEU A 76 -3.35 9.33 10.56
C LEU A 76 -2.86 10.37 11.57
N SER A 77 -1.69 10.98 11.32
CA SER A 77 -1.15 12.05 12.18
C SER A 77 -2.09 13.25 12.26
N LEU A 78 -2.68 13.66 11.12
CA LEU A 78 -3.61 14.79 11.10
C LEU A 78 -4.91 14.47 11.83
N LEU A 79 -5.47 13.26 11.65
CA LEU A 79 -6.67 12.80 12.34
C LEU A 79 -6.45 12.75 13.86
N ARG A 80 -5.32 12.21 14.31
CA ARG A 80 -4.94 12.19 15.73
C ARG A 80 -4.95 13.60 16.33
N ARG A 81 -4.37 14.56 15.62
CA ARG A 81 -4.35 15.97 16.06
C ARG A 81 -5.75 16.60 16.08
N ALA A 82 -6.60 16.25 15.11
CA ALA A 82 -7.98 16.74 15.05
C ALA A 82 -8.84 16.20 16.22
N ILE A 83 -8.71 14.90 16.55
CA ILE A 83 -9.35 14.28 17.71
C ILE A 83 -8.88 14.98 19.00
N GLY A 84 -7.59 15.28 19.11
CA GLY A 84 -7.01 16.01 20.24
C GLY A 84 -7.32 17.53 20.29
N GLY A 85 -8.11 18.05 19.35
CA GLY A 85 -8.46 19.49 19.27
C GLY A 85 -7.33 20.39 18.80
N LEU A 86 -6.25 19.83 18.23
CA LEU A 86 -5.06 20.56 17.76
C LEU A 86 -5.08 20.84 16.26
N ALA A 87 -6.11 20.37 15.55
CA ALA A 87 -6.34 20.63 14.14
C ALA A 87 -7.85 20.67 13.86
N ILE A 88 -8.23 21.26 12.72
CA ILE A 88 -9.63 21.33 12.29
C ILE A 88 -10.04 19.96 11.74
N MET A 89 -11.20 19.45 12.19
CA MET A 89 -11.81 18.26 11.62
C MET A 89 -12.44 18.64 10.26
N SER A 90 -11.78 18.29 9.17
CA SER A 90 -12.33 18.47 7.82
C SER A 90 -13.28 17.33 7.46
N SER A 91 -14.09 17.48 6.40
CA SER A 91 -14.98 16.42 5.93
C SER A 91 -14.21 15.12 5.59
N ASP A 92 -13.03 15.22 4.95
CA ASP A 92 -12.21 14.04 4.64
C ASP A 92 -11.71 13.32 5.90
N LEU A 93 -11.39 14.07 6.97
CA LEU A 93 -11.00 13.50 8.26
C LEU A 93 -12.20 12.90 9.01
N ASP A 94 -13.35 13.50 8.89
CA ASP A 94 -14.60 12.97 9.47
C ASP A 94 -14.99 11.65 8.80
N ASP A 95 -14.95 11.58 7.47
CA ASP A 95 -15.14 10.35 6.70
C ASP A 95 -14.10 9.29 7.08
N MET A 96 -12.84 9.69 7.28
CA MET A 96 -11.79 8.81 7.75
C MET A 96 -12.05 8.27 9.15
N TYR A 97 -12.47 9.14 10.09
CA TYR A 97 -12.84 8.75 11.45
C TYR A 97 -13.94 7.68 11.45
N VAL A 98 -15.01 7.93 10.69
CA VAL A 98 -16.13 7.00 10.55
C VAL A 98 -15.68 5.68 9.91
N GLY A 99 -14.82 5.74 8.89
CA GLY A 99 -14.24 4.56 8.23
C GLY A 99 -13.43 3.70 9.20
N LEU A 100 -12.51 4.30 9.96
CA LEU A 100 -11.68 3.58 10.94
C LEU A 100 -12.54 2.93 12.02
N MET A 101 -13.54 3.67 12.56
CA MET A 101 -14.44 3.15 13.58
C MET A 101 -15.26 1.94 13.09
N ASN A 102 -15.64 1.92 11.82
CA ASN A 102 -16.47 0.87 11.22
C ASN A 102 -15.67 -0.22 10.48
N ASN A 103 -14.35 -0.28 10.63
CA ASN A 103 -13.47 -1.22 9.91
C ASN A 103 -13.63 -1.13 8.38
N GLN A 104 -13.85 0.07 7.86
CA GLN A 104 -13.97 0.39 6.44
C GLN A 104 -12.75 1.15 5.94
N LEU A 105 -12.35 0.90 4.71
CA LEU A 105 -11.23 1.63 4.10
C LEU A 105 -11.62 3.11 3.93
N PRO A 106 -10.85 4.05 4.52
CA PRO A 106 -11.12 5.47 4.38
C PRO A 106 -11.06 5.92 2.91
N PRO A 107 -12.00 6.78 2.45
CA PRO A 107 -12.01 7.26 1.06
C PRO A 107 -10.71 7.97 0.64
N ILE A 108 -10.03 8.64 1.56
CA ILE A 108 -8.75 9.32 1.32
C ILE A 108 -7.63 8.31 0.99
N TRP A 109 -7.67 7.09 1.52
CA TRP A 109 -6.73 6.02 1.19
C TRP A 109 -7.15 5.27 -0.06
N GLU A 110 -8.45 5.04 -0.24
CA GLU A 110 -9.00 4.35 -1.41
C GLU A 110 -8.60 5.04 -2.72
N LYS A 111 -8.63 6.38 -2.77
CA LYS A 111 -8.23 7.21 -3.92
C LYS A 111 -6.79 6.96 -4.40
N VAL A 112 -5.91 6.53 -3.52
CA VAL A 112 -4.48 6.31 -3.80
C VAL A 112 -4.06 4.85 -3.63
N SER A 113 -5.01 3.96 -3.34
CA SER A 113 -4.81 2.52 -3.14
C SER A 113 -5.01 1.74 -4.45
N PHE A 114 -4.60 0.48 -4.42
CA PHE A 114 -5.03 -0.52 -5.39
C PHE A 114 -6.53 -0.85 -5.19
N ALA A 115 -7.20 -1.25 -6.27
CA ALA A 115 -8.61 -1.62 -6.22
C ALA A 115 -8.85 -2.78 -5.24
N THR A 116 -9.85 -2.63 -4.36
CA THR A 116 -10.16 -3.61 -3.33
C THR A 116 -11.63 -3.54 -2.92
N MET A 117 -12.15 -4.66 -2.42
CA MET A 117 -13.45 -4.75 -1.75
C MET A 117 -13.29 -5.27 -0.30
N LYS A 118 -12.05 -5.26 0.22
CA LYS A 118 -11.73 -5.79 1.55
C LYS A 118 -12.08 -4.77 2.63
N THR A 119 -12.40 -5.28 3.82
CA THR A 119 -12.48 -4.45 5.04
C THR A 119 -11.10 -3.89 5.39
N LEU A 120 -11.05 -2.83 6.19
CA LEU A 120 -9.80 -2.14 6.58
C LEU A 120 -8.74 -3.12 7.10
N GLY A 121 -9.08 -3.99 8.06
CA GLY A 121 -8.11 -4.92 8.64
C GLY A 121 -7.58 -5.94 7.63
N SER A 122 -8.43 -6.44 6.72
CA SER A 122 -8.02 -7.36 5.66
C SER A 122 -7.21 -6.66 4.57
N TRP A 123 -7.58 -5.42 4.23
CA TRP A 123 -6.85 -4.58 3.29
C TRP A 123 -5.46 -4.22 3.83
N MET A 124 -5.36 -3.86 5.11
CA MET A 124 -4.07 -3.54 5.74
C MET A 124 -3.09 -4.71 5.64
N LYS A 125 -3.55 -5.94 5.96
CA LYS A 125 -2.72 -7.16 5.81
C LYS A 125 -2.25 -7.35 4.37
N ASP A 126 -3.15 -7.15 3.41
CA ASP A 126 -2.85 -7.27 1.99
C ASP A 126 -1.83 -6.21 1.54
N ALA A 127 -2.03 -4.95 1.93
CA ALA A 127 -1.12 -3.85 1.61
C ALA A 127 0.29 -4.11 2.16
N LEU A 128 0.40 -4.49 3.43
CA LEU A 128 1.68 -4.82 4.05
C LEU A 128 2.39 -5.99 3.36
N SER A 129 1.65 -7.04 3.00
CA SER A 129 2.21 -8.19 2.27
C SER A 129 2.74 -7.80 0.89
N ARG A 130 2.05 -6.91 0.17
CA ARG A 130 2.49 -6.40 -1.14
C ARG A 130 3.73 -5.52 -1.01
N ILE A 131 3.78 -4.63 -0.01
CA ILE A 131 4.94 -3.78 0.27
C ILE A 131 6.16 -4.64 0.60
N GLU A 132 5.98 -5.68 1.43
CA GLU A 132 7.06 -6.61 1.79
C GLU A 132 7.57 -7.40 0.56
N PHE A 133 6.68 -7.79 -0.34
CA PHE A 133 7.09 -8.39 -1.61
C PHE A 133 7.95 -7.44 -2.44
N MET A 134 7.57 -6.17 -2.57
CA MET A 134 8.35 -5.17 -3.29
C MET A 134 9.71 -4.91 -2.62
N ARG A 135 9.76 -4.86 -1.29
CA ARG A 135 10.99 -4.74 -0.51
C ARG A 135 11.91 -5.93 -0.74
N THR A 136 11.37 -7.13 -0.68
CA THR A 136 12.13 -8.37 -0.94
C THR A 136 12.70 -8.38 -2.35
N TRP A 137 11.92 -7.95 -3.34
CA TRP A 137 12.41 -7.81 -4.71
C TRP A 137 13.52 -6.75 -4.82
N LEU A 138 13.32 -5.58 -4.21
CA LEU A 138 14.30 -4.49 -4.20
C LEU A 138 15.66 -4.97 -3.64
N VAL A 139 15.64 -5.63 -2.48
CA VAL A 139 16.85 -6.03 -1.75
C VAL A 139 17.49 -7.29 -2.32
N ASN A 140 16.70 -8.31 -2.65
CA ASN A 140 17.22 -9.63 -3.04
C ASN A 140 17.31 -9.86 -4.56
N GLY A 141 16.80 -8.91 -5.36
CA GLY A 141 16.75 -9.04 -6.81
C GLY A 141 15.50 -9.78 -7.29
N LEU A 142 15.50 -10.17 -8.55
CA LEU A 142 14.33 -10.68 -9.27
C LEU A 142 13.75 -11.95 -8.60
N PRO A 143 12.47 -11.94 -8.18
CA PRO A 143 11.82 -13.11 -7.60
C PRO A 143 11.68 -14.27 -8.59
N VAL A 144 11.64 -15.50 -8.08
CA VAL A 144 11.41 -16.72 -8.89
C VAL A 144 9.97 -16.78 -9.44
N SER A 145 9.01 -16.21 -8.70
CA SER A 145 7.61 -16.18 -9.09
C SER A 145 6.94 -14.87 -8.69
N PHE A 146 5.95 -14.47 -9.45
CA PHE A 146 5.23 -13.21 -9.28
C PHE A 146 3.74 -13.46 -9.12
N PRO A 147 3.18 -13.30 -7.91
CA PRO A 147 1.73 -13.30 -7.73
C PRO A 147 1.14 -12.03 -8.36
N LEU A 148 0.29 -12.16 -9.39
CA LEU A 148 -0.29 -10.99 -10.06
C LEU A 148 -1.02 -10.02 -9.11
N PRO A 149 -1.75 -10.48 -8.07
CA PRO A 149 -2.41 -9.58 -7.13
C PRO A 149 -1.46 -8.68 -6.32
N VAL A 150 -0.15 -8.93 -6.32
CA VAL A 150 0.81 -8.13 -5.55
C VAL A 150 1.01 -6.73 -6.14
N PHE A 151 0.72 -6.56 -7.43
CA PHE A 151 0.93 -5.30 -8.13
C PHE A 151 -0.24 -4.32 -7.97
N PHE A 152 0.07 -3.04 -7.94
CA PHE A 152 -0.91 -1.96 -8.13
C PHE A 152 -1.48 -2.00 -9.55
N PHE A 153 -0.60 -2.25 -10.53
CA PHE A 153 -0.93 -2.25 -11.94
C PHE A 153 -0.42 -3.53 -12.62
N PRO A 154 -1.14 -4.66 -12.48
CA PRO A 154 -0.73 -5.95 -13.05
C PRO A 154 -0.44 -5.93 -14.55
N GLN A 155 -1.16 -5.11 -15.33
CA GLN A 155 -0.94 -4.97 -16.77
C GLN A 155 0.46 -4.42 -17.08
N GLY A 156 0.97 -3.47 -16.28
CA GLY A 156 2.33 -2.96 -16.42
C GLY A 156 3.37 -4.04 -16.23
N PHE A 157 3.21 -4.89 -15.23
CA PHE A 157 4.05 -6.06 -15.02
C PHE A 157 3.98 -7.04 -16.19
N MET A 158 2.79 -7.37 -16.67
CA MET A 158 2.62 -8.28 -17.81
C MET A 158 3.30 -7.73 -19.06
N THR A 159 3.13 -6.45 -19.38
CA THR A 159 3.81 -5.79 -20.49
C THR A 159 5.34 -5.82 -20.32
N GLY A 160 5.84 -5.50 -19.11
CA GLY A 160 7.27 -5.58 -18.80
C GLY A 160 7.86 -6.97 -18.98
N THR A 161 7.11 -8.00 -18.61
CA THR A 161 7.51 -9.41 -18.82
C THR A 161 7.60 -9.76 -20.30
N LEU A 162 6.59 -9.38 -21.11
CA LEU A 162 6.63 -9.60 -22.56
C LEU A 162 7.80 -8.87 -23.22
N GLN A 163 8.07 -7.61 -22.83
CA GLN A 163 9.20 -6.84 -23.33
C GLN A 163 10.54 -7.51 -22.97
N THR A 164 10.69 -7.98 -21.74
CA THR A 164 11.90 -8.67 -21.28
C THR A 164 12.12 -9.93 -22.08
N PHE A 165 11.06 -10.73 -22.30
CA PHE A 165 11.13 -11.96 -23.10
C PHE A 165 11.46 -11.66 -24.56
N ALA A 166 10.76 -10.69 -25.17
CA ALA A 166 10.99 -10.29 -26.56
C ALA A 166 12.45 -9.89 -26.82
N ARG A 167 13.04 -9.11 -25.92
CA ARG A 167 14.46 -8.71 -26.01
C ARG A 167 15.41 -9.88 -25.83
N LYS A 168 15.16 -10.75 -24.85
CA LYS A 168 16.03 -11.90 -24.55
C LYS A 168 16.09 -12.90 -25.71
N TYR A 169 14.97 -13.13 -26.37
CA TYR A 169 14.86 -14.14 -27.43
C TYR A 169 14.80 -13.53 -28.83
N MET A 170 14.96 -12.21 -28.95
CA MET A 170 14.97 -11.47 -30.23
C MET A 170 13.73 -11.75 -31.09
N VAL A 171 12.55 -11.82 -30.45
CA VAL A 171 11.26 -12.03 -31.12
C VAL A 171 10.41 -10.77 -31.06
N ALA A 172 9.52 -10.57 -32.02
CA ALA A 172 8.60 -9.43 -32.04
C ALA A 172 7.58 -9.56 -30.91
N ILE A 173 7.35 -8.47 -30.15
CA ILE A 173 6.48 -8.48 -28.96
C ILE A 173 5.03 -8.78 -29.29
N ASP A 174 4.57 -8.41 -30.47
CA ASP A 174 3.21 -8.65 -30.98
C ASP A 174 2.92 -10.14 -31.31
N THR A 175 3.97 -10.95 -31.39
CA THR A 175 3.84 -12.41 -31.53
C THR A 175 3.69 -13.15 -30.21
N LEU A 176 3.84 -12.44 -29.08
CA LEU A 176 3.82 -13.03 -27.75
C LEU A 176 2.46 -12.84 -27.10
N SER A 177 2.02 -13.86 -26.38
CA SER A 177 0.79 -13.83 -25.57
C SER A 177 0.95 -14.65 -24.31
N PHE A 178 0.22 -14.28 -23.24
CA PHE A 178 0.13 -15.10 -22.05
C PHE A 178 -0.88 -16.24 -22.28
N LYS A 179 -0.53 -17.41 -21.76
CA LYS A 179 -1.51 -18.50 -21.56
C LYS A 179 -1.70 -18.65 -20.05
N PHE A 180 -2.94 -18.54 -19.62
CA PHE A 180 -3.34 -18.81 -18.25
C PHE A 180 -3.83 -20.26 -18.19
N GLY A 181 -3.22 -21.07 -17.33
CA GLY A 181 -3.62 -22.44 -17.09
C GLY A 181 -4.71 -22.56 -16.05
#